data_598352427cf7c2405c323ba793f4ac21
#
_entry.id   598352427cf7c2405c323ba793f4ac21
#
_cell.length_a   1.000
_cell.length_b   1.000
_cell.length_c   1.000
_cell.angle_alpha   90.00
_cell.angle_beta   90.00
_cell.angle_gamma   90.00
#
_symmetry.space_group_name_H-M   'P 1'
#
loop_
_entity.id
_entity.type
_entity.pdbx_description
1 polymer ?
#
loop_
_entity_poly.entity_id
_entity_poly.type
_entity_poly.pdbx_seq_one_letter_code
_entity_poly.pdbx_strand_id
1 'polypeptide(L)'
;MSIQIQKNFFKNRTEVLDDLKKSGFWPTTFVSGPSPGLEVHWHSEEVHAYVVEGETSFLDDESGERQAVAAGDKIIVPPRTLHAEGEVRDRVVYIIAVPEAMPPDEFLKMRSPDEILPLA
;
A
#
# COMPACT_ATOMS: atom_id res chain seq x y z
N MET A 1 9.49 -11.83 2.31
CA MET A 1 9.02 -11.19 1.08
C MET A 1 9.12 -9.68 1.22
N SER A 2 9.38 -9.00 0.13
CA SER A 2 9.58 -7.56 0.11
C SER A 2 8.46 -6.85 -0.62
N ILE A 3 8.20 -5.59 -0.25
CA ILE A 3 7.31 -4.73 -1.04
C ILE A 3 7.99 -4.41 -2.37
N GLN A 4 7.17 -4.09 -3.37
CA GLN A 4 7.67 -3.70 -4.70
C GLN A 4 7.14 -2.30 -5.00
N ILE A 5 8.01 -1.42 -5.44
CA ILE A 5 7.63 -0.06 -5.81
C ILE A 5 7.92 0.12 -7.29
N GLN A 6 6.87 0.45 -8.05
CA GLN A 6 6.95 0.68 -9.49
C GLN A 6 6.82 2.17 -9.73
N LYS A 7 7.95 2.82 -9.96
CA LYS A 7 8.01 4.27 -10.17
C LYS A 7 7.39 4.63 -11.52
N ASN A 8 6.62 5.74 -11.52
CA ASN A 8 6.01 6.27 -12.74
C ASN A 8 5.19 5.20 -13.48
N PHE A 9 4.45 4.40 -12.73
CA PHE A 9 3.66 3.30 -13.26
C PHE A 9 2.46 3.79 -14.08
N PHE A 10 1.87 4.91 -13.69
CA PHE A 10 0.70 5.45 -14.36
C PHE A 10 0.79 6.98 -14.45
N LYS A 11 0.09 7.55 -15.44
CA LYS A 11 0.04 9.00 -15.67
C LYS A 11 -1.30 9.60 -15.27
N ASN A 12 -2.35 8.80 -15.26
CA ASN A 12 -3.70 9.27 -14.98
C ASN A 12 -4.55 8.14 -14.41
N ARG A 13 -5.74 8.49 -13.94
CA ARG A 13 -6.64 7.50 -13.31
C ARG A 13 -7.14 6.44 -14.28
N THR A 14 -7.25 6.76 -15.56
CA THR A 14 -7.65 5.79 -16.57
C THR A 14 -6.68 4.61 -16.59
N GLU A 15 -5.38 4.89 -16.50
CA GLU A 15 -4.38 3.84 -16.47
C GLU A 15 -4.47 2.97 -15.21
N VAL A 16 -4.84 3.59 -14.06
CA VAL A 16 -5.09 2.83 -12.83
C VAL A 16 -6.27 1.88 -13.02
N LEU A 17 -7.36 2.38 -13.60
CA LEU A 17 -8.56 1.58 -13.84
C LEU A 17 -8.28 0.44 -14.82
N ASP A 18 -7.45 0.68 -15.83
CA ASP A 18 -7.04 -0.36 -16.77
C ASP A 18 -6.26 -1.48 -16.06
N ASP A 19 -5.36 -1.10 -15.16
CA ASP A 19 -4.58 -2.07 -14.38
C ASP A 19 -5.48 -2.88 -13.44
N LEU A 20 -6.43 -2.21 -12.80
CA LEU A 20 -7.40 -2.88 -11.94
C LEU A 20 -8.28 -3.85 -12.72
N LYS A 21 -8.67 -3.48 -13.93
CA LYS A 21 -9.45 -4.35 -14.80
C LYS A 21 -8.69 -5.63 -15.13
N LYS A 22 -7.38 -5.52 -15.35
CA LYS A 22 -6.53 -6.67 -15.63
C LYS A 22 -6.36 -7.59 -14.43
N SER A 23 -6.18 -7.01 -13.25
CA SER A 23 -5.94 -7.78 -12.03
C SER A 23 -7.21 -8.36 -11.43
N GLY A 24 -8.35 -7.70 -11.63
CA GLY A 24 -9.59 -8.06 -10.98
C GLY A 24 -9.66 -7.65 -9.51
N PHE A 25 -8.69 -6.87 -9.04
CA PHE A 25 -8.69 -6.41 -7.64
C PHE A 25 -9.81 -5.42 -7.40
N TRP A 26 -10.32 -5.43 -6.18
CA TRP A 26 -11.40 -4.57 -5.73
C TRP A 26 -10.80 -3.27 -5.17
N PRO A 27 -11.12 -2.10 -5.75
CA PRO A 27 -10.50 -0.83 -5.37
C PRO A 27 -11.33 -0.04 -4.38
N THR A 28 -10.62 0.84 -3.65
CA THR A 28 -11.24 1.87 -2.83
C THR A 28 -10.32 3.08 -2.80
N THR A 29 -10.85 4.24 -2.41
CA THR A 29 -10.06 5.45 -2.23
C THR A 29 -9.69 5.59 -0.77
N PHE A 30 -8.43 5.89 -0.50
CA PHE A 30 -7.93 6.08 0.84
C PHE A 30 -7.18 7.42 0.93
N VAL A 31 -7.56 8.24 1.89
CA VAL A 31 -6.92 9.56 2.10
C VAL A 31 -6.22 9.55 3.45
N SER A 32 -4.92 9.81 3.42
CA SER A 32 -4.14 9.98 4.65
C SER A 32 -3.85 11.46 4.85
N GLY A 33 -4.27 12.01 5.98
CA GLY A 33 -3.88 13.36 6.39
C GLY A 33 -2.47 13.35 6.98
N PRO A 34 -2.03 14.49 7.57
CA PRO A 34 -0.71 14.57 8.17
C PRO A 34 -0.50 13.46 9.21
N SER A 35 0.66 12.83 9.15
CA SER A 35 0.97 11.69 10.00
C SER A 35 2.48 11.60 10.23
N PRO A 36 2.93 11.21 11.42
CA PRO A 36 4.35 10.97 11.66
C PRO A 36 4.85 9.67 11.05
N GLY A 37 3.97 8.89 10.46
CA GLY A 37 4.25 7.56 9.95
C GLY A 37 3.63 6.48 10.83
N LEU A 38 3.65 5.27 10.35
CA LEU A 38 3.09 4.12 11.04
C LEU A 38 4.21 3.19 11.49
N GLU A 39 3.91 2.38 12.50
CA GLU A 39 4.84 1.34 12.93
C GLU A 39 4.83 0.18 11.93
N VAL A 40 5.88 -0.61 11.95
CA VAL A 40 5.98 -1.81 11.11
C VAL A 40 4.81 -2.74 11.40
N HIS A 41 4.16 -3.20 10.35
CA HIS A 41 2.98 -4.07 10.45
C HIS A 41 2.87 -4.94 9.19
N TRP A 42 1.87 -5.82 9.17
CA TRP A 42 1.59 -6.65 8.01
C TRP A 42 0.08 -6.80 7.83
N HIS A 43 -0.31 -7.18 6.63
CA HIS A 43 -1.69 -7.46 6.26
C HIS A 43 -1.80 -8.90 5.77
N SER A 44 -2.96 -9.52 5.98
CA SER A 44 -3.18 -10.90 5.55
C SER A 44 -3.32 -11.04 4.03
N GLU A 45 -3.82 -10.00 3.38
CA GLU A 45 -4.08 -9.99 1.93
C GLU A 45 -2.98 -9.23 1.18
N GLU A 46 -2.89 -9.48 -0.13
CA GLU A 46 -2.06 -8.66 -1.00
C GLU A 46 -2.72 -7.30 -1.19
N VAL A 47 -1.91 -6.24 -1.15
CA VAL A 47 -2.40 -4.86 -1.28
C VAL A 47 -1.67 -4.18 -2.43
N HIS A 48 -2.42 -3.56 -3.33
CA HIS A 48 -1.88 -2.70 -4.38
C HIS A 48 -2.29 -1.27 -4.08
N ALA A 49 -1.32 -0.38 -3.90
CA ALA A 49 -1.57 1.03 -3.62
C ALA A 49 -1.09 1.88 -4.79
N TYR A 50 -1.96 2.70 -5.33
CA TYR A 50 -1.63 3.64 -6.40
C TYR A 50 -1.66 5.03 -5.79
N VAL A 51 -0.54 5.74 -5.82
CA VAL A 51 -0.46 7.10 -5.28
C VAL A 51 -1.05 8.05 -6.31
N VAL A 52 -2.20 8.63 -6.00
CA VAL A 52 -2.92 9.55 -6.89
C VAL A 52 -2.50 10.99 -6.67
N GLU A 53 -2.29 11.37 -5.41
CA GLU A 53 -1.84 12.72 -5.03
C GLU A 53 -0.89 12.63 -3.86
N GLY A 54 0.07 13.57 -3.81
CA GLY A 54 0.96 13.72 -2.66
C GLY A 54 2.20 12.86 -2.74
N GLU A 55 2.93 12.84 -1.63
CA GLU A 55 4.18 12.08 -1.52
C GLU A 55 4.36 11.56 -0.10
N THR A 56 5.04 10.45 0.03
CA THR A 56 5.40 9.84 1.30
C THR A 56 6.57 8.88 1.07
N SER A 57 6.74 7.92 1.95
CA SER A 57 7.75 6.87 1.79
C SER A 57 7.20 5.55 2.33
N PHE A 58 7.80 4.46 1.91
CA PHE A 58 7.50 3.13 2.43
C PHE A 58 8.80 2.45 2.86
N LEU A 59 8.76 1.86 4.05
CA LEU A 59 9.87 1.06 4.57
C LEU A 59 9.57 -0.41 4.30
N ASP A 60 10.52 -1.09 3.69
CA ASP A 60 10.51 -2.55 3.58
C ASP A 60 11.33 -3.11 4.73
N ASP A 61 10.68 -3.82 5.64
CA ASP A 61 11.36 -4.30 6.85
C ASP A 61 12.40 -5.37 6.54
N GLU A 62 12.16 -6.18 5.52
CA GLU A 62 13.09 -7.26 5.15
C GLU A 62 14.44 -6.70 4.69
N SER A 63 14.42 -5.69 3.81
CA SER A 63 15.66 -5.09 3.30
C SER A 63 16.17 -3.93 4.17
N GLY A 64 15.29 -3.36 4.99
CA GLY A 64 15.60 -2.15 5.74
C GLY A 64 15.60 -0.88 4.90
N GLU A 65 15.22 -0.97 3.63
CA GLU A 65 15.20 0.20 2.75
C GLU A 65 13.92 1.00 2.87
N ARG A 66 14.08 2.31 2.91
CA ARG A 66 12.98 3.26 2.83
C ARG A 66 13.02 3.92 1.46
N GLN A 67 11.93 3.86 0.73
CA GLN A 67 11.84 4.46 -0.60
C GLN A 67 10.76 5.53 -0.63
N ALA A 68 11.09 6.65 -1.27
CA ALA A 68 10.13 7.73 -1.50
C ALA A 68 9.15 7.32 -2.60
N VAL A 69 7.89 7.69 -2.42
CA VAL A 69 6.84 7.50 -3.42
C VAL A 69 6.07 8.79 -3.62
N ALA A 70 5.54 8.98 -4.81
CA ALA A 70 4.79 10.18 -5.18
C ALA A 70 3.72 9.82 -6.20
N ALA A 71 2.90 10.82 -6.57
CA ALA A 71 1.84 10.62 -7.55
C ALA A 71 2.39 9.94 -8.81
N GLY A 72 1.73 8.88 -9.24
CA GLY A 72 2.14 8.07 -10.39
C GLY A 72 2.80 6.75 -10.02
N ASP A 73 3.15 6.54 -8.76
CA ASP A 73 3.82 5.32 -8.31
C ASP A 73 2.81 4.28 -7.84
N LYS A 74 3.16 3.01 -8.04
CA LYS A 74 2.39 1.87 -7.55
C LYS A 74 3.23 1.08 -6.55
N ILE A 75 2.64 0.75 -5.42
CA ILE A 75 3.27 -0.09 -4.40
C ILE A 75 2.51 -1.41 -4.33
N ILE A 76 3.24 -2.51 -4.42
CA ILE A 76 2.68 -3.85 -4.23
C ILE A 76 3.20 -4.39 -2.91
N VAL A 77 2.30 -4.70 -2.00
CA VAL A 77 2.61 -5.29 -0.70
C VAL A 77 2.09 -6.72 -0.73
N PRO A 78 2.99 -7.71 -0.89
CA PRO A 78 2.56 -9.11 -0.88
C PRO A 78 1.95 -9.48 0.48
N PRO A 79 1.15 -10.56 0.54
CA PRO A 79 0.57 -11.00 1.81
C PRO A 79 1.64 -11.21 2.87
N ARG A 80 1.35 -10.84 4.11
CA ARG A 80 2.20 -11.09 5.28
C ARG A 80 3.58 -10.45 5.17
N THR A 81 3.71 -9.32 4.48
CA THR A 81 4.98 -8.62 4.31
C THR A 81 5.09 -7.48 5.29
N LEU A 82 6.12 -7.51 6.13
CA LEU A 82 6.37 -6.45 7.12
C LEU A 82 6.84 -5.19 6.43
N HIS A 83 6.14 -4.10 6.68
CA HIS A 83 6.41 -2.80 6.06
C HIS A 83 5.86 -1.68 6.93
N ALA A 84 6.19 -0.44 6.59
CA ALA A 84 5.65 0.73 7.28
C ALA A 84 5.56 1.91 6.32
N GLU A 85 4.43 2.60 6.39
CA GLU A 85 4.26 3.90 5.72
C GLU A 85 5.03 4.96 6.50
N GLY A 86 5.69 5.86 5.80
CA GLY A 86 6.46 6.95 6.39
C GLY A 86 5.63 8.19 6.68
N GLU A 87 6.32 9.27 7.00
CA GLU A 87 5.70 10.56 7.30
C GLU A 87 4.88 11.08 6.13
N VAL A 88 3.70 11.62 6.45
CA VAL A 88 2.88 12.40 5.52
C VAL A 88 2.84 13.82 6.06
N ARG A 89 3.36 14.78 5.30
CA ARG A 89 3.44 16.18 5.74
C ARG A 89 2.12 16.90 5.57
N ASP A 90 1.43 16.63 4.47
CA ASP A 90 0.19 17.31 4.12
C ASP A 90 -0.92 16.29 3.89
N ARG A 91 -0.93 15.67 2.73
CA ARG A 91 -1.96 14.70 2.38
C ARG A 91 -1.46 13.77 1.29
N VAL A 92 -1.83 12.49 1.40
CA VAL A 92 -1.63 11.52 0.32
C VAL A 92 -2.97 10.88 0.01
N VAL A 93 -3.30 10.81 -1.28
CA VAL A 93 -4.50 10.14 -1.76
C VAL A 93 -4.08 8.90 -2.51
N TYR A 94 -4.64 7.76 -2.11
CA TYR A 94 -4.39 6.48 -2.76
C TYR A 94 -5.67 5.93 -3.37
N ILE A 95 -5.50 5.15 -4.43
CA ILE A 95 -6.44 4.09 -4.75
C ILE A 95 -5.79 2.83 -4.20
N ILE A 96 -6.47 2.15 -3.29
CA ILE A 96 -5.95 0.92 -2.69
C ILE A 96 -6.85 -0.22 -3.12
N ALA A 97 -6.24 -1.31 -3.61
CA ALA A 97 -6.97 -2.45 -4.11
C ALA A 97 -6.52 -3.73 -3.43
N VAL A 98 -7.47 -4.60 -3.18
CA VAL A 98 -7.28 -5.92 -2.56
C VAL A 98 -7.93 -6.98 -3.44
N PRO A 99 -7.61 -8.28 -3.28
CA PRO A 99 -8.12 -9.31 -4.19
C PRO A 99 -9.63 -9.37 -4.29
N GLU A 100 -10.35 -9.07 -3.21
CA GLU A 100 -11.81 -9.07 -3.20
C GLU A 100 -12.35 -8.12 -2.14
N ALA A 101 -13.61 -7.75 -2.25
CA ALA A 101 -14.25 -6.84 -1.30
C ALA A 101 -14.17 -7.40 0.12
N MET A 102 -13.86 -6.55 1.08
CA MET A 102 -13.69 -6.93 2.48
C MET A 102 -14.58 -6.09 3.38
N PRO A 103 -15.03 -6.65 4.53
CA PRO A 103 -15.73 -5.85 5.53
C PRO A 103 -14.84 -4.71 6.03
N PRO A 104 -15.42 -3.56 6.40
CA PRO A 104 -14.63 -2.41 6.86
C PRO A 104 -13.66 -2.71 8.00
N ASP A 105 -14.02 -3.60 8.92
CA ASP A 105 -13.19 -3.96 10.06
C ASP A 105 -12.01 -4.87 9.69
N GLU A 106 -12.05 -5.49 8.52
CA GLU A 106 -10.97 -6.35 8.02
C GLU A 106 -10.10 -5.64 6.97
N PHE A 107 -10.65 -4.62 6.31
CA PHE A 107 -9.95 -3.93 5.24
C PHE A 107 -8.71 -3.21 5.79
N LEU A 108 -7.54 -3.53 5.25
CA LEU A 108 -6.24 -2.99 5.67
C LEU A 108 -5.97 -3.13 7.16
N LYS A 109 -6.51 -4.17 7.78
CA LYS A 109 -6.24 -4.44 9.19
C LYS A 109 -4.74 -4.61 9.40
N MET A 110 -4.16 -3.76 10.24
CA MET A 110 -2.74 -3.80 10.56
C MET A 110 -2.49 -4.81 11.67
N ARG A 111 -1.58 -5.75 11.40
CA ARG A 111 -1.19 -6.75 12.39
C ARG A 111 0.21 -6.45 12.88
N SER A 112 0.41 -6.60 14.19
CA SER A 112 1.69 -6.33 14.83
C SER A 112 2.75 -7.35 14.40
N PRO A 113 4.03 -6.95 14.30
CA PRO A 113 5.11 -7.91 14.10
C PRO A 113 5.18 -8.98 15.18
N ASP A 114 4.64 -8.69 16.37
CA ASP A 114 4.60 -9.65 17.49
C ASP A 114 3.56 -10.75 17.28
N GLU A 115 2.61 -10.56 16.37
CA GLU A 115 1.65 -11.60 16.03
C GLU A 115 2.35 -12.65 15.17
N ILE A 116 1.97 -13.91 15.38
CA ILE A 116 2.56 -15.01 14.60
C ILE A 116 2.13 -14.88 13.15
N LEU A 117 3.11 -14.76 12.23
CA LEU A 117 2.84 -14.72 10.80
C LEU A 117 2.42 -16.11 10.33
N PRO A 118 1.28 -16.22 9.60
CA PRO A 118 0.86 -17.49 9.05
C PRO A 118 1.92 -18.06 8.11
N LEU A 119 2.19 -19.36 8.24
CA LEU A 119 3.09 -20.03 7.31
C LEU A 119 2.33 -20.32 6.01
N ALA A 120 3.04 -20.16 4.91
CA ALA A 120 2.47 -20.43 3.59
C ALA A 120 2.21 -21.92 3.39
#